data_7836f627c2c07c09545b89fe9d7a7cf7
#
_entry.id   7836f627c2c07c09545b89fe9d7a7cf7
#
_cell.length_a   1.000
_cell.length_b   1.000
_cell.length_c   1.000
_cell.angle_alpha   90.00
_cell.angle_beta   90.00
_cell.angle_gamma   90.00
#
_symmetry.space_group_name_H-M   'P 1'
#
loop_
_entity.id
_entity.type
_entity.pdbx_description
1 polymer ?
#
loop_
_entity_poly.entity_id
_entity_poly.type
_entity_poly.pdbx_seq_one_letter_code
_entity_poly.pdbx_strand_id
1 'polypeptide(L)'
;MNTLPEHSCDVLIIGSGAAGLSLALRLADQHQVIVLSKGPVTEGSTFYAQGGIAAVFDETDNIDSHVEDTLIAGAGICDRHAVEFVASNARSCVQWLIDQGVLFDTHIQPNGEESYHLTREGGHSHRRILHAADATGREVETTLVGKAQNHPNIRVLERSNAVDLIVSDKIGLPGTRRVVGAWVWNRNKETVETCHAKAVVLATGGASKVYQYTTNPDISSGDGIAMAWRAGCRIANLEFNQFHPTALYHPQARNFLLTEALRGEGAYLKRPDGTRFMPDFDERGELAPRDIVARAIDHEMKRLGADCMFLDISHKPADFIRQHFPMIYEKLLGLGIDLTKEPVPIVPAAHYTCGGVMVDDHGRTEVEGLYAIGEVSYTGLHGANRMASNSLLECLVYGWSAAEDISRRIPYAHGVSTLPPWDESRVENPDERVVIQHNWHELRLFMWDYVGIVRTTKRLERALRRITMLQQEIDEYYAHFRVSNNLLELRNLVQVAELIVRCAMMRKESRGLHFTLDYPELLTHSGPSILSAGNHYINR
;
A
#
# COMPACT_ATOMS: atom_id res chain seq x y z
N MET A 1 17.93 4.80 32.36
CA MET A 1 17.05 4.12 33.34
C MET A 1 15.71 3.87 32.66
N ASN A 2 15.12 2.67 32.85
CA ASN A 2 13.79 2.40 32.30
C ASN A 2 12.72 3.17 33.07
N THR A 3 11.74 3.71 32.37
CA THR A 3 10.62 4.47 32.93
C THR A 3 9.29 3.75 32.69
N LEU A 4 8.23 4.20 33.35
CA LEU A 4 6.88 3.79 32.97
C LEU A 4 6.57 4.35 31.57
N PRO A 5 5.98 3.54 30.67
CA PRO A 5 5.62 4.02 29.34
C PRO A 5 4.49 5.06 29.43
N GLU A 6 4.50 6.06 28.55
CA GLU A 6 3.44 7.07 28.45
C GLU A 6 2.11 6.45 28.00
N HIS A 7 2.19 5.35 27.25
CA HIS A 7 1.04 4.59 26.80
C HIS A 7 1.22 3.09 27.06
N SER A 8 0.15 2.42 27.44
CA SER A 8 0.09 0.97 27.58
C SER A 8 -1.24 0.43 27.08
N CYS A 9 -1.19 -0.69 26.37
CA CYS A 9 -2.37 -1.37 25.83
C CYS A 9 -2.08 -2.88 25.67
N ASP A 10 -3.12 -3.65 25.35
CA ASP A 10 -2.95 -5.04 24.94
C ASP A 10 -2.41 -5.12 23.51
N VAL A 11 -3.00 -4.33 22.59
CA VAL A 11 -2.61 -4.33 21.19
C VAL A 11 -2.37 -2.90 20.67
N LEU A 12 -1.17 -2.69 20.12
CA LEU A 12 -0.81 -1.47 19.40
C LEU A 12 -0.92 -1.73 17.90
N ILE A 13 -1.79 -0.99 17.22
CA ILE A 13 -1.97 -1.04 15.76
C ILE A 13 -1.36 0.22 15.15
N ILE A 14 -0.40 0.05 14.25
CA ILE A 14 0.27 1.15 13.55
C ILE A 14 -0.32 1.25 12.16
N GLY A 15 -1.22 2.21 11.98
CA GLY A 15 -1.98 2.47 10.76
C GLY A 15 -3.50 2.39 10.96
N SER A 16 -4.22 3.39 10.45
CA SER A 16 -5.66 3.61 10.62
C SER A 16 -6.48 3.33 9.36
N GLY A 17 -5.94 2.62 8.37
CA GLY A 17 -6.68 2.17 7.19
C GLY A 17 -7.59 0.97 7.46
N ALA A 18 -8.23 0.43 6.42
CA ALA A 18 -9.19 -0.68 6.51
C ALA A 18 -8.66 -1.89 7.30
N ALA A 19 -7.40 -2.27 7.12
CA ALA A 19 -6.79 -3.39 7.84
C ALA A 19 -6.71 -3.10 9.35
N GLY A 20 -6.16 -1.95 9.73
CA GLY A 20 -5.98 -1.57 11.14
C GLY A 20 -7.29 -1.38 11.87
N LEU A 21 -8.26 -0.68 11.26
CA LEU A 21 -9.57 -0.43 11.87
C LEU A 21 -10.43 -1.70 11.96
N SER A 22 -10.41 -2.56 10.92
CA SER A 22 -11.08 -3.85 10.96
C SER A 22 -10.55 -4.72 12.11
N LEU A 23 -9.23 -4.79 12.27
CA LEU A 23 -8.60 -5.50 13.36
C LEU A 23 -8.97 -4.88 14.73
N ALA A 24 -8.88 -3.56 14.86
CA ALA A 24 -9.18 -2.86 16.11
C ALA A 24 -10.59 -3.16 16.62
N LEU A 25 -11.58 -3.06 15.72
CA LEU A 25 -12.99 -3.31 16.08
C LEU A 25 -13.26 -4.77 16.45
N ARG A 26 -12.55 -5.72 15.84
CA ARG A 26 -12.68 -7.16 16.17
C ARG A 26 -12.05 -7.54 17.50
N LEU A 27 -11.06 -6.76 17.98
CA LEU A 27 -10.36 -6.99 19.24
C LEU A 27 -10.98 -6.26 20.42
N ALA A 28 -11.66 -5.14 20.16
CA ALA A 28 -11.99 -4.15 21.18
C ALA A 28 -12.98 -4.62 22.26
N ASP A 29 -13.81 -5.62 21.99
CA ASP A 29 -14.72 -6.18 22.99
C ASP A 29 -13.99 -6.86 24.17
N GLN A 30 -12.76 -7.32 23.94
CA GLN A 30 -12.00 -8.11 24.92
C GLN A 30 -10.64 -7.48 25.30
N HIS A 31 -10.14 -6.52 24.52
CA HIS A 31 -8.79 -5.97 24.65
C HIS A 31 -8.74 -4.47 24.57
N GLN A 32 -7.76 -3.87 25.27
CA GLN A 32 -7.44 -2.44 25.14
C GLN A 32 -6.57 -2.23 23.90
N VAL A 33 -7.05 -1.43 22.96
CA VAL A 33 -6.41 -1.22 21.67
C VAL A 33 -6.01 0.24 21.51
N ILE A 34 -4.78 0.48 21.05
CA ILE A 34 -4.33 1.79 20.58
C ILE A 34 -4.11 1.70 19.07
N VAL A 35 -4.71 2.63 18.32
CA VAL A 35 -4.49 2.80 16.88
C VAL A 35 -3.70 4.08 16.67
N LEU A 36 -2.54 3.99 16.02
CA LEU A 36 -1.75 5.15 15.61
C LEU A 36 -2.10 5.56 14.19
N SER A 37 -2.39 6.84 14.00
CA SER A 37 -2.51 7.46 12.69
C SER A 37 -1.44 8.54 12.53
N LYS A 38 -0.64 8.45 11.46
CA LYS A 38 0.43 9.40 11.16
C LYS A 38 -0.11 10.79 10.78
N GLY A 39 -1.28 10.84 10.15
CA GLY A 39 -2.05 12.03 9.80
C GLY A 39 -3.38 12.09 10.54
N PRO A 40 -4.37 12.80 9.99
CA PRO A 40 -5.78 12.59 10.35
C PRO A 40 -6.19 11.14 10.13
N VAL A 41 -7.10 10.61 10.93
CA VAL A 41 -7.49 9.18 10.87
C VAL A 41 -8.05 8.75 9.52
N THR A 42 -8.66 9.66 8.78
CA THR A 42 -9.21 9.42 7.43
C THR A 42 -8.19 9.63 6.30
N GLU A 43 -6.96 10.02 6.62
CA GLU A 43 -5.92 10.21 5.60
C GLU A 43 -5.21 8.87 5.35
N GLY A 44 -5.63 8.14 4.31
CA GLY A 44 -5.07 6.85 3.96
C GLY A 44 -5.48 6.38 2.58
N SER A 45 -4.77 5.39 2.03
CA SER A 45 -5.09 4.84 0.71
C SER A 45 -6.50 4.24 0.66
N THR A 46 -7.02 3.75 1.79
CA THR A 46 -8.39 3.23 1.88
C THR A 46 -9.41 4.31 1.53
N PHE A 47 -9.31 5.50 2.12
CA PHE A 47 -10.26 6.59 1.88
C PHE A 47 -10.38 6.99 0.41
N TYR A 48 -9.28 6.89 -0.34
CA TYR A 48 -9.21 7.24 -1.75
C TYR A 48 -9.46 6.07 -2.70
N ALA A 49 -9.72 4.86 -2.19
CA ALA A 49 -10.00 3.69 -3.01
C ALA A 49 -11.35 3.84 -3.73
N GLN A 50 -11.30 3.91 -5.06
CA GLN A 50 -12.48 4.07 -5.93
C GLN A 50 -13.12 2.73 -6.29
N GLY A 51 -12.31 1.64 -6.35
CA GLY A 51 -12.78 0.30 -6.64
C GLY A 51 -13.61 -0.31 -5.51
N GLY A 52 -14.02 -1.56 -5.69
CA GLY A 52 -14.83 -2.28 -4.72
C GLY A 52 -14.07 -3.35 -3.95
N ILE A 53 -14.82 -4.32 -3.43
CA ILE A 53 -14.32 -5.49 -2.71
C ILE A 53 -14.79 -6.74 -3.44
N ALA A 54 -13.85 -7.61 -3.82
CA ALA A 54 -14.15 -8.85 -4.52
C ALA A 54 -14.67 -9.91 -3.53
N ALA A 55 -15.89 -10.40 -3.75
CA ALA A 55 -16.43 -11.53 -3.00
C ALA A 55 -17.55 -12.22 -3.78
N VAL A 56 -17.65 -13.53 -3.65
CA VAL A 56 -18.70 -14.33 -4.32
C VAL A 56 -20.02 -14.19 -3.57
N PHE A 57 -20.97 -13.44 -4.16
CA PHE A 57 -22.32 -13.24 -3.64
C PHE A 57 -23.40 -13.77 -4.60
N ASP A 58 -23.09 -13.84 -5.90
CA ASP A 58 -24.00 -14.31 -6.95
C ASP A 58 -23.89 -15.83 -7.13
N GLU A 59 -25.02 -16.51 -7.36
CA GLU A 59 -25.09 -17.96 -7.57
C GLU A 59 -24.43 -18.42 -8.89
N THR A 60 -24.25 -17.51 -9.84
CA THR A 60 -23.57 -17.78 -11.12
C THR A 60 -22.04 -17.75 -11.01
N ASP A 61 -21.50 -17.33 -9.86
CA ASP A 61 -20.08 -17.27 -9.55
C ASP A 61 -19.72 -18.33 -8.50
N ASN A 62 -18.42 -18.63 -8.37
CA ASN A 62 -17.92 -19.57 -7.38
C ASN A 62 -16.51 -19.21 -6.91
N ILE A 63 -16.10 -19.76 -5.77
CA ILE A 63 -14.80 -19.49 -5.15
C ILE A 63 -13.65 -19.94 -6.05
N ASP A 64 -13.76 -21.10 -6.70
CA ASP A 64 -12.70 -21.62 -7.57
C ASP A 64 -12.42 -20.66 -8.74
N SER A 65 -13.47 -20.05 -9.30
CA SER A 65 -13.33 -19.03 -10.35
C SER A 65 -12.59 -17.79 -9.84
N HIS A 66 -12.87 -17.33 -8.60
CA HIS A 66 -12.16 -16.22 -7.99
C HIS A 66 -10.67 -16.57 -7.72
N VAL A 67 -10.41 -17.79 -7.28
CA VAL A 67 -9.05 -18.32 -7.08
C VAL A 67 -8.27 -18.34 -8.39
N GLU A 68 -8.83 -18.92 -9.46
CA GLU A 68 -8.13 -19.01 -10.74
C GLU A 68 -7.88 -17.63 -11.37
N ASP A 69 -8.86 -16.71 -11.32
CA ASP A 69 -8.68 -15.34 -11.79
C ASP A 69 -7.49 -14.65 -11.05
N THR A 70 -7.39 -14.86 -9.73
CA THR A 70 -6.31 -14.29 -8.91
C THR A 70 -4.95 -14.90 -9.25
N LEU A 71 -4.88 -16.22 -9.44
CA LEU A 71 -3.64 -16.93 -9.83
C LEU A 71 -3.15 -16.48 -11.20
N ILE A 72 -4.05 -16.32 -12.17
CA ILE A 72 -3.73 -15.81 -13.51
C ILE A 72 -3.18 -14.39 -13.41
N ALA A 73 -3.86 -13.50 -12.68
CA ALA A 73 -3.41 -12.13 -12.50
C ALA A 73 -2.02 -12.04 -11.86
N GLY A 74 -1.73 -12.91 -10.87
CA GLY A 74 -0.45 -12.96 -10.15
C GLY A 74 0.70 -13.58 -10.94
N ALA A 75 0.50 -13.92 -12.22
CA ALA A 75 1.52 -14.37 -13.17
C ALA A 75 2.36 -15.58 -12.67
N GLY A 76 1.72 -16.54 -12.01
CA GLY A 76 2.29 -17.85 -11.68
C GLY A 76 3.18 -17.92 -10.45
N ILE A 77 3.22 -16.87 -9.61
CA ILE A 77 3.98 -16.88 -8.34
C ILE A 77 3.14 -16.47 -7.13
N CYS A 78 1.81 -16.54 -7.24
CA CYS A 78 0.96 -16.52 -6.04
C CYS A 78 1.19 -17.78 -5.20
N ASP A 79 0.99 -17.63 -3.91
CA ASP A 79 0.76 -18.79 -3.04
C ASP A 79 -0.70 -19.22 -3.16
N ARG A 80 -0.95 -20.39 -3.78
CA ARG A 80 -2.31 -20.92 -3.97
C ARG A 80 -3.07 -21.03 -2.65
N HIS A 81 -2.40 -21.47 -1.58
CA HIS A 81 -3.03 -21.58 -0.26
C HIS A 81 -3.52 -20.21 0.24
N ALA A 82 -2.70 -19.15 0.12
CA ALA A 82 -3.11 -17.79 0.50
C ALA A 82 -4.27 -17.28 -0.36
N VAL A 83 -4.27 -17.58 -1.67
CA VAL A 83 -5.38 -17.22 -2.55
C VAL A 83 -6.67 -17.92 -2.16
N GLU A 84 -6.64 -19.24 -1.93
CA GLU A 84 -7.80 -20.03 -1.48
C GLU A 84 -8.27 -19.57 -0.10
N PHE A 85 -7.36 -19.27 0.81
CA PHE A 85 -7.69 -18.74 2.15
C PHE A 85 -8.44 -17.41 2.06
N VAL A 86 -7.97 -16.47 1.27
CA VAL A 86 -8.62 -15.15 1.11
C VAL A 86 -9.97 -15.29 0.40
N ALA A 87 -10.04 -16.01 -0.72
CA ALA A 87 -11.27 -16.17 -1.50
C ALA A 87 -12.39 -16.89 -0.71
N SER A 88 -12.03 -17.94 0.06
CA SER A 88 -12.98 -18.71 0.87
C SER A 88 -13.57 -17.92 2.02
N ASN A 89 -12.82 -16.97 2.60
CA ASN A 89 -13.28 -16.16 3.71
C ASN A 89 -13.87 -14.79 3.27
N ALA A 90 -13.89 -14.52 1.95
CA ALA A 90 -14.32 -13.23 1.40
C ALA A 90 -15.74 -12.86 1.83
N ARG A 91 -16.70 -13.76 1.61
CA ARG A 91 -18.12 -13.50 1.89
C ARG A 91 -18.38 -13.16 3.36
N SER A 92 -17.80 -13.92 4.29
CA SER A 92 -17.98 -13.70 5.73
C SER A 92 -17.38 -12.38 6.19
N CYS A 93 -16.22 -11.99 5.64
CA CYS A 93 -15.55 -10.74 5.97
C CYS A 93 -16.30 -9.51 5.40
N VAL A 94 -16.85 -9.62 4.20
CA VAL A 94 -17.70 -8.56 3.63
C VAL A 94 -19.03 -8.48 4.38
N GLN A 95 -19.64 -9.61 4.76
CA GLN A 95 -20.84 -9.60 5.59
C GLN A 95 -20.60 -8.89 6.91
N TRP A 96 -19.44 -9.11 7.54
CA TRP A 96 -19.08 -8.36 8.75
C TRP A 96 -19.03 -6.84 8.51
N LEU A 97 -18.53 -6.34 7.37
CA LEU A 97 -18.59 -4.91 7.04
C LEU A 97 -20.03 -4.39 6.94
N ILE A 98 -20.90 -5.16 6.31
CA ILE A 98 -22.33 -4.85 6.19
C ILE A 98 -22.95 -4.75 7.60
N ASP A 99 -22.63 -5.70 8.46
CA ASP A 99 -23.08 -5.73 9.87
C ASP A 99 -22.51 -4.54 10.67
N GLN A 100 -21.35 -4.02 10.29
CA GLN A 100 -20.82 -2.75 10.83
C GLN A 100 -21.57 -1.51 10.31
N GLY A 101 -22.40 -1.64 9.29
CA GLY A 101 -23.20 -0.56 8.71
C GLY A 101 -22.62 0.06 7.45
N VAL A 102 -21.64 -0.59 6.80
CA VAL A 102 -21.17 -0.18 5.47
C VAL A 102 -22.28 -0.44 4.45
N LEU A 103 -22.61 0.58 3.68
CA LEU A 103 -23.66 0.54 2.68
C LEU A 103 -23.04 0.30 1.30
N PHE A 104 -23.42 -0.82 0.68
CA PHE A 104 -23.09 -1.12 -0.72
C PHE A 104 -24.29 -0.86 -1.61
N ASP A 105 -24.03 -0.54 -2.88
CA ASP A 105 -25.08 -0.30 -3.87
C ASP A 105 -25.92 -1.57 -4.08
N THR A 106 -27.24 -1.38 -4.15
CA THR A 106 -28.23 -2.43 -4.40
C THR A 106 -29.04 -2.12 -5.66
N HIS A 107 -29.73 -3.13 -6.19
CA HIS A 107 -30.69 -3.00 -7.26
C HIS A 107 -31.87 -3.94 -7.04
N ILE A 108 -33.02 -3.58 -7.60
CA ILE A 108 -34.21 -4.42 -7.57
C ILE A 108 -34.16 -5.39 -8.75
N GLN A 109 -34.19 -6.67 -8.45
CA GLN A 109 -34.24 -7.74 -9.45
C GLN A 109 -35.62 -7.81 -10.13
N PRO A 110 -35.74 -8.45 -11.31
CA PRO A 110 -37.01 -8.62 -12.00
C PRO A 110 -38.11 -9.33 -11.17
N ASN A 111 -37.72 -10.14 -10.17
CA ASN A 111 -38.62 -10.80 -9.21
C ASN A 111 -39.09 -9.88 -8.07
N GLY A 112 -38.60 -8.62 -8.01
CA GLY A 112 -38.90 -7.64 -6.95
C GLY A 112 -38.03 -7.75 -5.71
N GLU A 113 -37.08 -8.65 -5.65
CA GLU A 113 -36.13 -8.76 -4.55
C GLU A 113 -34.99 -7.76 -4.68
N GLU A 114 -34.53 -7.21 -3.56
CA GLU A 114 -33.34 -6.37 -3.50
C GLU A 114 -32.09 -7.25 -3.41
N SER A 115 -31.11 -6.96 -4.25
CA SER A 115 -29.80 -7.63 -4.23
C SER A 115 -28.67 -6.62 -4.43
N TYR A 116 -27.43 -7.00 -4.06
CA TYR A 116 -26.27 -6.15 -4.29
C TYR A 116 -26.01 -5.94 -5.76
N HIS A 117 -25.71 -4.70 -6.14
CA HIS A 117 -25.26 -4.38 -7.48
C HIS A 117 -23.78 -4.75 -7.59
N LEU A 118 -23.50 -5.82 -8.37
CA LEU A 118 -22.13 -6.31 -8.55
C LEU A 118 -21.56 -5.81 -9.87
N THR A 119 -20.33 -5.28 -9.83
CA THR A 119 -19.57 -4.90 -11.02
C THR A 119 -18.48 -5.92 -11.34
N ARG A 120 -17.88 -5.78 -12.52
CA ARG A 120 -16.74 -6.57 -12.97
C ARG A 120 -15.58 -5.64 -13.31
N GLU A 121 -14.42 -5.90 -12.73
CA GLU A 121 -13.18 -5.20 -13.02
C GLU A 121 -12.22 -6.07 -13.84
N GLY A 122 -11.15 -5.48 -14.33
CA GLY A 122 -10.14 -6.18 -15.11
C GLY A 122 -9.51 -7.35 -14.36
N GLY A 123 -9.40 -8.50 -15.04
CA GLY A 123 -8.91 -9.76 -14.47
C GLY A 123 -10.00 -10.66 -13.90
N HIS A 124 -11.19 -10.15 -13.56
CA HIS A 124 -12.30 -10.96 -13.05
C HIS A 124 -13.12 -11.57 -14.18
N SER A 125 -13.40 -12.87 -14.11
CA SER A 125 -14.26 -13.59 -15.05
C SER A 125 -15.75 -13.33 -14.80
N HIS A 126 -16.14 -13.03 -13.55
CA HIS A 126 -17.52 -12.82 -13.11
C HIS A 126 -17.72 -11.43 -12.48
N ARG A 127 -19.00 -11.04 -12.36
CA ARG A 127 -19.40 -9.87 -11.58
C ARG A 127 -19.39 -10.25 -10.10
N ARG A 128 -18.37 -9.82 -9.35
CA ARG A 128 -18.22 -10.13 -7.92
C ARG A 128 -17.79 -8.96 -7.07
N ILE A 129 -17.75 -7.76 -7.65
CA ILE A 129 -17.22 -6.59 -6.97
C ILE A 129 -18.37 -5.83 -6.32
N LEU A 130 -18.44 -5.85 -4.99
CA LEU A 130 -19.31 -4.98 -4.21
C LEU A 130 -18.70 -3.58 -4.17
N HIS A 131 -19.53 -2.56 -4.35
CA HIS A 131 -19.09 -1.17 -4.41
C HIS A 131 -20.12 -0.21 -3.81
N ALA A 132 -19.67 0.99 -3.46
CA ALA A 132 -20.50 2.12 -3.07
C ALA A 132 -20.19 3.27 -4.03
N ALA A 133 -20.96 3.40 -5.10
CA ALA A 133 -20.72 4.30 -6.23
C ALA A 133 -19.27 4.19 -6.73
N ASP A 134 -18.53 5.31 -6.81
CA ASP A 134 -17.11 5.39 -7.14
C ASP A 134 -16.23 5.77 -5.91
N ALA A 135 -16.72 5.47 -4.71
CA ALA A 135 -16.11 5.90 -3.44
C ALA A 135 -16.19 4.81 -2.34
N THR A 136 -16.07 3.54 -2.71
CA THR A 136 -16.20 2.38 -1.79
C THR A 136 -15.28 2.51 -0.58
N GLY A 137 -14.04 2.92 -0.81
CA GLY A 137 -13.07 3.09 0.28
C GLY A 137 -13.47 4.16 1.27
N ARG A 138 -14.08 5.26 0.80
CA ARG A 138 -14.60 6.32 1.68
C ARG A 138 -15.72 5.79 2.57
N GLU A 139 -16.66 5.05 2.01
CA GLU A 139 -17.78 4.46 2.75
C GLU A 139 -17.27 3.51 3.85
N VAL A 140 -16.35 2.61 3.50
CA VAL A 140 -15.71 1.68 4.44
C VAL A 140 -14.96 2.45 5.53
N GLU A 141 -14.09 3.37 5.16
CA GLU A 141 -13.24 4.11 6.11
C GLU A 141 -14.08 4.95 7.07
N THR A 142 -15.05 5.72 6.56
CA THR A 142 -15.91 6.59 7.38
C THR A 142 -16.69 5.78 8.40
N THR A 143 -17.26 4.65 8.00
CA THR A 143 -18.02 3.76 8.87
C THR A 143 -17.13 3.17 9.96
N LEU A 144 -15.97 2.60 9.60
CA LEU A 144 -15.06 1.99 10.58
C LEU A 144 -14.44 3.02 11.54
N VAL A 145 -14.07 4.20 11.04
CA VAL A 145 -13.58 5.32 11.88
C VAL A 145 -14.62 5.73 12.90
N GLY A 146 -15.88 5.95 12.46
CA GLY A 146 -16.97 6.31 13.35
C GLY A 146 -17.19 5.31 14.48
N LYS A 147 -17.12 4.01 14.15
CA LYS A 147 -17.23 2.93 15.14
C LYS A 147 -16.03 2.91 16.10
N ALA A 148 -14.80 2.99 15.57
CA ALA A 148 -13.58 2.93 16.36
C ALA A 148 -13.46 4.12 17.35
N GLN A 149 -13.77 5.33 16.90
CA GLN A 149 -13.71 6.53 17.74
C GLN A 149 -14.74 6.53 18.88
N ASN A 150 -15.86 5.83 18.71
CA ASN A 150 -16.91 5.72 19.73
C ASN A 150 -16.78 4.46 20.61
N HIS A 151 -15.78 3.61 20.39
CA HIS A 151 -15.60 2.38 21.16
C HIS A 151 -14.77 2.64 22.44
N PRO A 152 -15.24 2.27 23.65
CA PRO A 152 -14.57 2.60 24.92
C PRO A 152 -13.17 1.97 25.07
N ASN A 153 -12.90 0.86 24.40
CA ASN A 153 -11.63 0.15 24.48
C ASN A 153 -10.67 0.46 23.31
N ILE A 154 -11.04 1.38 22.41
CA ILE A 154 -10.17 1.84 21.32
C ILE A 154 -9.77 3.28 21.58
N ARG A 155 -8.47 3.53 21.58
CA ARG A 155 -7.90 4.88 21.61
C ARG A 155 -7.17 5.17 20.33
N VAL A 156 -7.67 6.11 19.52
CA VAL A 156 -7.02 6.56 18.29
C VAL A 156 -6.11 7.74 18.62
N LEU A 157 -4.84 7.61 18.28
CA LEU A 157 -3.82 8.67 18.41
C LEU A 157 -3.47 9.19 17.02
N GLU A 158 -4.09 10.30 16.65
CA GLU A 158 -3.80 11.00 15.40
C GLU A 158 -2.48 11.78 15.49
N ARG A 159 -1.88 12.06 14.32
CA ARG A 159 -0.62 12.80 14.21
C ARG A 159 0.49 12.18 15.06
N SER A 160 0.47 10.85 15.13
CA SER A 160 1.39 10.03 15.92
C SER A 160 2.10 9.05 14.99
N ASN A 161 3.39 9.28 14.76
CA ASN A 161 4.20 8.46 13.85
C ASN A 161 5.08 7.50 14.63
N ALA A 162 5.01 6.21 14.33
CA ALA A 162 5.93 5.24 14.94
C ALA A 162 7.37 5.52 14.47
N VAL A 163 8.27 5.74 15.40
CA VAL A 163 9.70 5.98 15.15
C VAL A 163 10.40 4.67 14.84
N ASP A 164 10.23 3.69 15.75
CA ASP A 164 10.73 2.34 15.59
C ASP A 164 10.07 1.38 16.57
N LEU A 165 10.20 0.07 16.30
CA LEU A 165 9.74 -1.00 17.18
C LEU A 165 10.72 -1.20 18.35
N ILE A 166 10.19 -1.43 19.54
CA ILE A 166 10.98 -1.80 20.71
C ILE A 166 11.14 -3.31 20.72
N VAL A 167 12.34 -3.80 20.40
CA VAL A 167 12.66 -5.23 20.34
C VAL A 167 13.44 -5.62 21.58
N SER A 168 13.03 -6.70 22.24
CA SER A 168 13.50 -7.11 23.57
C SER A 168 15.02 -7.29 23.67
N ASP A 169 15.65 -7.91 22.69
CA ASP A 169 17.10 -8.13 22.67
C ASP A 169 17.90 -6.81 22.52
N LYS A 170 17.37 -5.84 21.78
CA LYS A 170 18.01 -4.52 21.61
C LYS A 170 17.99 -3.67 22.87
N ILE A 171 17.08 -3.94 23.78
CA ILE A 171 16.98 -3.22 25.07
C ILE A 171 17.46 -4.07 26.26
N GLY A 172 18.13 -5.20 25.99
CA GLY A 172 18.74 -6.05 27.00
C GLY A 172 17.75 -6.88 27.82
N LEU A 173 16.54 -7.10 27.37
CA LEU A 173 15.60 -8.00 28.03
C LEU A 173 15.96 -9.46 27.72
N PRO A 174 15.97 -10.36 28.73
CA PRO A 174 16.26 -11.77 28.52
C PRO A 174 15.10 -12.50 27.84
N GLY A 175 15.41 -13.65 27.23
CA GLY A 175 14.42 -14.52 26.58
C GLY A 175 14.44 -14.47 25.07
N THR A 176 13.36 -14.95 24.45
CA THR A 176 13.20 -14.92 23.00
C THR A 176 13.07 -13.49 22.47
N ARG A 177 13.59 -13.28 21.28
CA ARG A 177 13.45 -12.00 20.56
C ARG A 177 11.98 -11.72 20.28
N ARG A 178 11.47 -10.61 20.80
CA ARG A 178 10.08 -10.21 20.63
C ARG A 178 9.92 -8.69 20.58
N VAL A 179 8.85 -8.23 19.96
CA VAL A 179 8.44 -6.82 20.02
C VAL A 179 7.60 -6.61 21.29
N VAL A 180 7.90 -5.55 22.03
CA VAL A 180 7.23 -5.20 23.32
C VAL A 180 6.57 -3.82 23.29
N GLY A 181 6.58 -3.16 22.14
CA GLY A 181 6.00 -1.84 21.95
C GLY A 181 6.66 -1.06 20.81
N ALA A 182 6.49 0.24 20.82
CA ALA A 182 7.09 1.16 19.86
C ALA A 182 7.44 2.50 20.53
N TRP A 183 8.44 3.19 19.99
CA TRP A 183 8.63 4.62 20.20
C TRP A 183 7.78 5.38 19.19
N VAL A 184 7.05 6.41 19.68
CA VAL A 184 6.04 7.13 18.91
C VAL A 184 6.32 8.62 18.95
N TRP A 185 6.56 9.22 17.80
CA TRP A 185 6.67 10.67 17.64
C TRP A 185 5.28 11.32 17.70
N ASN A 186 5.02 12.05 18.76
CA ASN A 186 3.81 12.85 18.93
C ASN A 186 4.03 14.23 18.29
N ARG A 187 3.42 14.45 17.11
CA ARG A 187 3.60 15.70 16.33
C ARG A 187 3.01 16.92 17.01
N ASN A 188 2.03 16.75 17.91
CA ASN A 188 1.41 17.88 18.61
C ASN A 188 2.27 18.34 19.79
N LYS A 189 2.96 17.41 20.46
CA LYS A 189 3.84 17.70 21.60
C LYS A 189 5.31 17.89 21.18
N GLU A 190 5.65 17.49 19.95
CA GLU A 190 7.03 17.44 19.43
C GLU A 190 7.98 16.64 20.35
N THR A 191 7.51 15.50 20.84
CA THR A 191 8.23 14.58 21.70
C THR A 191 8.07 13.14 21.24
N VAL A 192 9.08 12.30 21.54
CA VAL A 192 8.96 10.84 21.36
C VAL A 192 8.45 10.24 22.67
N GLU A 193 7.34 9.54 22.58
CA GLU A 193 6.66 8.84 23.68
C GLU A 193 6.87 7.32 23.53
N THR A 194 6.91 6.58 24.65
CA THR A 194 6.95 5.12 24.63
C THR A 194 5.53 4.54 24.73
N CYS A 195 5.26 3.56 23.87
CA CYS A 195 4.02 2.79 23.92
C CYS A 195 4.34 1.31 24.14
N HIS A 196 3.95 0.78 25.31
CA HIS A 196 4.01 -0.64 25.61
C HIS A 196 2.80 -1.37 25.03
N ALA A 197 3.04 -2.55 24.45
CA ALA A 197 1.98 -3.44 23.98
C ALA A 197 2.40 -4.92 24.10
N LYS A 198 1.42 -5.81 24.32
CA LYS A 198 1.63 -7.25 24.30
C LYS A 198 1.74 -7.79 22.88
N ALA A 199 1.06 -7.14 21.93
CA ALA A 199 1.18 -7.39 20.51
C ALA A 199 1.24 -6.06 19.75
N VAL A 200 2.06 -5.99 18.70
CA VAL A 200 2.17 -4.85 17.79
C VAL A 200 1.81 -5.30 16.39
N VAL A 201 0.94 -4.55 15.73
CA VAL A 201 0.45 -4.86 14.38
C VAL A 201 0.80 -3.72 13.43
N LEU A 202 1.54 -4.04 12.39
CA LEU A 202 1.81 -3.14 11.28
C LEU A 202 0.64 -3.20 10.29
N ALA A 203 -0.04 -2.07 10.09
CA ALA A 203 -1.12 -1.88 9.13
C ALA A 203 -0.91 -0.56 8.34
N THR A 204 0.36 -0.28 8.02
CA THR A 204 0.84 1.03 7.55
C THR A 204 0.65 1.28 6.06
N GLY A 205 0.06 0.33 5.32
CA GLY A 205 -0.03 0.41 3.86
C GLY A 205 1.31 0.20 3.16
N GLY A 206 1.37 0.57 1.89
CA GLY A 206 2.53 0.34 1.02
C GLY A 206 3.57 1.47 1.04
N ALA A 207 4.38 1.50 -0.02
CA ALA A 207 5.55 2.37 -0.13
C ALA A 207 5.58 3.19 -1.42
N SER A 208 4.44 3.40 -2.07
CA SER A 208 4.39 4.04 -3.40
C SER A 208 4.96 5.47 -3.44
N LYS A 209 5.10 6.13 -2.27
CA LYS A 209 5.71 7.45 -2.14
C LYS A 209 7.22 7.47 -2.52
N VAL A 210 7.85 6.31 -2.58
CA VAL A 210 9.25 6.18 -3.04
C VAL A 210 9.45 6.63 -4.49
N TYR A 211 8.37 6.67 -5.28
CA TYR A 211 8.40 7.14 -6.67
C TYR A 211 7.94 8.59 -6.81
N GLN A 212 8.39 9.28 -7.85
CA GLN A 212 8.04 10.68 -8.12
C GLN A 212 6.54 10.87 -8.30
N TYR A 213 5.89 9.99 -9.08
CA TYR A 213 4.46 9.99 -9.30
C TYR A 213 3.80 8.82 -8.61
N THR A 214 2.79 9.10 -7.80
CA THR A 214 2.02 8.10 -7.08
C THR A 214 0.56 8.55 -6.95
N THR A 215 -0.37 7.60 -6.93
CA THR A 215 -1.79 7.84 -6.63
C THR A 215 -2.08 7.77 -5.12
N ASN A 216 -1.09 7.36 -4.32
CA ASN A 216 -1.25 7.20 -2.89
C ASN A 216 -1.07 8.54 -2.16
N PRO A 217 -1.69 8.72 -0.99
CA PRO A 217 -1.48 9.91 -0.16
C PRO A 217 -0.03 10.01 0.33
N ASP A 218 0.34 11.19 0.79
CA ASP A 218 1.72 11.51 1.19
C ASP A 218 2.24 10.65 2.36
N ILE A 219 1.35 10.01 3.09
CA ILE A 219 1.68 9.15 4.23
C ILE A 219 2.18 7.75 3.85
N SER A 220 2.07 7.31 2.59
CA SER A 220 2.44 5.96 2.12
C SER A 220 3.94 5.82 1.89
N SER A 221 4.74 5.96 2.95
CA SER A 221 6.21 6.03 2.94
C SER A 221 6.92 4.73 3.33
N GLY A 222 6.20 3.59 3.40
CA GLY A 222 6.79 2.28 3.67
C GLY A 222 7.27 2.08 5.11
N ASP A 223 6.72 2.84 6.06
CA ASP A 223 7.21 2.86 7.44
C ASP A 223 7.20 1.48 8.10
N GLY A 224 6.12 0.71 7.93
CA GLY A 224 6.01 -0.64 8.50
C GLY A 224 7.01 -1.62 7.90
N ILE A 225 7.26 -1.56 6.59
CA ILE A 225 8.26 -2.40 5.91
C ILE A 225 9.65 -2.09 6.47
N ALA A 226 10.00 -0.82 6.60
CA ALA A 226 11.29 -0.38 7.12
C ALA A 226 11.47 -0.78 8.61
N MET A 227 10.45 -0.58 9.44
CA MET A 227 10.47 -0.97 10.86
C MET A 227 10.59 -2.49 11.02
N ALA A 228 9.83 -3.27 10.25
CA ALA A 228 9.92 -4.73 10.27
C ALA A 228 11.30 -5.24 9.84
N TRP A 229 11.89 -4.65 8.80
CA TRP A 229 13.26 -4.95 8.38
C TRP A 229 14.27 -4.70 9.49
N ARG A 230 14.23 -3.53 10.15
CA ARG A 230 15.09 -3.21 11.28
C ARG A 230 14.83 -4.09 12.51
N ALA A 231 13.61 -4.58 12.67
CA ALA A 231 13.27 -5.59 13.69
C ALA A 231 13.79 -6.99 13.34
N GLY A 232 14.24 -7.22 12.10
CA GLY A 232 14.84 -8.46 11.63
C GLY A 232 13.89 -9.39 10.88
N CYS A 233 12.72 -8.89 10.46
CA CYS A 233 11.78 -9.66 9.65
C CYS A 233 12.29 -9.85 8.23
N ARG A 234 11.88 -10.94 7.60
CA ARG A 234 12.08 -11.16 6.17
C ARG A 234 11.09 -10.31 5.37
N ILE A 235 11.58 -9.82 4.24
CA ILE A 235 10.80 -9.03 3.29
C ILE A 235 10.80 -9.76 1.94
N ALA A 236 9.67 -9.77 1.24
CA ALA A 236 9.57 -10.45 -0.05
C ALA A 236 8.89 -9.60 -1.12
N ASN A 237 9.28 -9.83 -2.39
CA ASN A 237 8.61 -9.38 -3.61
C ASN A 237 8.45 -7.85 -3.76
N LEU A 238 9.31 -7.04 -3.15
CA LEU A 238 9.20 -5.58 -3.24
C LEU A 238 9.48 -5.02 -4.65
N GLU A 239 10.02 -5.80 -5.58
CA GLU A 239 10.18 -5.40 -6.98
C GLU A 239 8.84 -5.25 -7.72
N PHE A 240 7.76 -5.83 -7.21
CA PHE A 240 6.43 -5.78 -7.82
C PHE A 240 5.63 -4.58 -7.30
N ASN A 241 5.88 -3.42 -7.88
CA ASN A 241 5.11 -2.22 -7.67
C ASN A 241 4.18 -2.00 -8.85
N GLN A 242 2.87 -1.95 -8.62
CA GLN A 242 1.88 -1.70 -9.64
C GLN A 242 1.80 -0.21 -9.94
N PHE A 243 1.95 0.14 -11.21
CA PHE A 243 1.74 1.50 -11.70
C PHE A 243 0.35 1.59 -12.33
N HIS A 244 -0.47 2.55 -11.87
CA HIS A 244 -1.70 2.88 -12.56
C HIS A 244 -1.38 3.71 -13.80
N PRO A 245 -1.91 3.36 -14.98
CA PRO A 245 -1.53 4.02 -16.24
C PRO A 245 -1.90 5.51 -16.29
N THR A 246 -3.02 5.89 -15.67
CA THR A 246 -3.66 7.19 -15.89
C THR A 246 -3.87 7.95 -14.60
N ALA A 247 -2.81 8.56 -14.06
CA ALA A 247 -2.90 9.59 -13.04
C ALA A 247 -2.84 10.97 -13.71
N LEU A 248 -3.56 11.95 -13.18
CA LEU A 248 -3.55 13.31 -13.70
C LEU A 248 -2.17 13.95 -13.54
N TYR A 249 -1.59 14.43 -14.62
CA TYR A 249 -0.37 15.24 -14.60
C TYR A 249 -0.75 16.72 -14.45
N HIS A 250 -0.78 17.21 -13.19
CA HIS A 250 -1.14 18.59 -12.88
C HIS A 250 -0.45 19.07 -11.59
N PRO A 251 0.12 20.30 -11.56
CA PRO A 251 0.87 20.82 -10.40
C PRO A 251 0.08 20.87 -9.09
N GLN A 252 -1.23 21.14 -9.18
CA GLN A 252 -2.11 21.34 -8.02
C GLN A 252 -2.92 20.07 -7.65
N ALA A 253 -2.86 19.02 -8.45
CA ALA A 253 -3.64 17.81 -8.24
C ALA A 253 -2.76 16.57 -8.31
N ARG A 254 -1.70 16.56 -7.52
CA ARG A 254 -0.86 15.39 -7.34
C ARG A 254 -1.73 14.25 -6.81
N ASN A 255 -1.53 13.04 -7.30
CA ASN A 255 -2.20 11.80 -6.88
C ASN A 255 -3.65 11.60 -7.39
N PHE A 256 -4.22 12.47 -8.22
CA PHE A 256 -5.59 12.27 -8.70
C PHE A 256 -5.66 11.16 -9.75
N LEU A 257 -6.37 10.09 -9.40
CA LEU A 257 -6.57 8.93 -10.27
C LEU A 257 -7.67 9.21 -11.29
N LEU A 258 -7.39 8.94 -12.56
CA LEU A 258 -8.40 8.85 -13.62
C LEU A 258 -8.76 7.38 -13.81
N THR A 259 -9.98 7.02 -13.43
CA THR A 259 -10.44 5.61 -13.40
C THR A 259 -10.23 4.89 -14.73
N GLU A 260 -9.98 3.58 -14.64
CA GLU A 260 -9.90 2.69 -15.82
C GLU A 260 -11.19 2.69 -16.64
N ALA A 261 -12.33 2.97 -16.02
CA ALA A 261 -13.62 3.04 -16.69
C ALA A 261 -13.64 4.05 -17.85
N LEU A 262 -12.85 5.15 -17.79
CA LEU A 262 -12.72 6.08 -18.93
C LEU A 262 -12.20 5.34 -20.18
N ARG A 263 -11.20 4.47 -20.04
CA ARG A 263 -10.69 3.65 -21.16
C ARG A 263 -11.71 2.58 -21.56
N GLY A 264 -12.40 2.01 -20.58
CA GLY A 264 -13.50 1.06 -20.80
C GLY A 264 -14.63 1.64 -21.65
N GLU A 265 -14.97 2.92 -21.43
CA GLU A 265 -15.96 3.65 -22.20
C GLU A 265 -15.40 4.25 -23.51
N GLY A 266 -14.16 3.94 -23.87
CA GLY A 266 -13.58 4.23 -25.17
C GLY A 266 -12.69 5.47 -25.22
N ALA A 267 -12.15 5.97 -24.13
CA ALA A 267 -11.13 7.00 -24.16
C ALA A 267 -9.85 6.50 -24.84
N TYR A 268 -9.22 7.36 -25.63
CA TYR A 268 -7.98 7.08 -26.35
C TYR A 268 -6.76 7.64 -25.65
N LEU A 269 -5.65 6.91 -25.73
CA LEU A 269 -4.34 7.38 -25.30
C LEU A 269 -3.59 8.02 -26.48
N LYS A 270 -3.19 9.28 -26.29
CA LYS A 270 -2.62 10.11 -27.34
C LYS A 270 -1.26 10.68 -26.97
N ARG A 271 -0.40 10.84 -27.98
CA ARG A 271 0.85 11.61 -27.93
C ARG A 271 0.56 13.12 -27.87
N PRO A 272 1.55 13.97 -27.57
CA PRO A 272 1.37 15.43 -27.61
C PRO A 272 0.93 16.00 -28.97
N ASP A 273 1.21 15.31 -30.05
CA ASP A 273 0.76 15.67 -31.41
C ASP A 273 -0.69 15.25 -31.73
N GLY A 274 -1.38 14.64 -30.78
CA GLY A 274 -2.75 14.14 -30.90
C GLY A 274 -2.90 12.76 -31.54
N THR A 275 -1.80 12.08 -31.90
CA THR A 275 -1.84 10.74 -32.47
C THR A 275 -2.06 9.68 -31.41
N ARG A 276 -2.94 8.70 -31.69
CA ARG A 276 -3.17 7.53 -30.84
C ARG A 276 -2.00 6.56 -30.95
N PHE A 277 -1.59 5.91 -29.85
CA PHE A 277 -0.40 5.05 -29.87
C PHE A 277 -0.62 3.61 -29.36
N MET A 278 -1.66 3.34 -28.58
CA MET A 278 -1.83 1.99 -27.98
C MET A 278 -1.89 0.83 -28.99
N PRO A 279 -2.49 0.97 -30.20
CA PRO A 279 -2.48 -0.10 -31.19
C PRO A 279 -1.08 -0.49 -31.69
N ASP A 280 -0.06 0.36 -31.50
CA ASP A 280 1.33 0.04 -31.85
C ASP A 280 1.97 -0.93 -30.82
N PHE A 281 1.36 -1.11 -29.65
CA PHE A 281 1.89 -1.89 -28.52
C PHE A 281 1.10 -3.17 -28.22
N ASP A 282 -0.25 -3.12 -28.38
CA ASP A 282 -1.12 -4.26 -28.07
C ASP A 282 -2.40 -4.20 -28.92
N GLU A 283 -2.84 -5.35 -29.44
CA GLU A 283 -4.02 -5.47 -30.28
C GLU A 283 -5.32 -5.04 -29.56
N ARG A 284 -5.36 -5.18 -28.22
CA ARG A 284 -6.49 -4.75 -27.37
C ARG A 284 -6.53 -3.23 -27.18
N GLY A 285 -5.51 -2.51 -27.62
CA GLY A 285 -5.42 -1.06 -27.50
C GLY A 285 -5.47 -0.61 -26.03
N GLU A 286 -6.30 0.37 -25.73
CA GLU A 286 -6.47 0.95 -24.39
C GLU A 286 -7.08 -0.01 -23.37
N LEU A 287 -7.65 -1.13 -23.82
CA LEU A 287 -8.20 -2.19 -22.97
C LEU A 287 -7.18 -3.28 -22.62
N ALA A 288 -5.92 -3.13 -23.03
CA ALA A 288 -4.83 -3.98 -22.58
C ALA A 288 -4.66 -3.91 -21.05
N PRO A 289 -4.09 -4.93 -20.40
CA PRO A 289 -3.77 -4.93 -18.97
C PRO A 289 -2.96 -3.69 -18.54
N ARG A 290 -3.15 -3.26 -17.29
CA ARG A 290 -2.56 -2.02 -16.74
C ARG A 290 -1.05 -1.95 -16.92
N ASP A 291 -0.35 -3.05 -16.73
CA ASP A 291 1.10 -3.12 -16.88
C ASP A 291 1.56 -2.87 -18.33
N ILE A 292 0.83 -3.39 -19.33
CA ILE A 292 1.11 -3.13 -20.75
C ILE A 292 0.85 -1.67 -21.08
N VAL A 293 -0.29 -1.12 -20.65
CA VAL A 293 -0.63 0.29 -20.90
C VAL A 293 0.37 1.23 -20.24
N ALA A 294 0.76 0.96 -18.98
CA ALA A 294 1.74 1.77 -18.27
C ALA A 294 3.12 1.72 -18.95
N ARG A 295 3.55 0.54 -19.44
CA ARG A 295 4.80 0.42 -20.22
C ARG A 295 4.75 1.18 -21.53
N ALA A 296 3.62 1.15 -22.24
CA ALA A 296 3.45 1.89 -23.48
C ALA A 296 3.52 3.42 -23.27
N ILE A 297 2.88 3.93 -22.22
CA ILE A 297 2.94 5.35 -21.85
C ILE A 297 4.38 5.75 -21.45
N ASP A 298 5.03 4.98 -20.58
CA ASP A 298 6.42 5.23 -20.16
C ASP A 298 7.39 5.22 -21.36
N HIS A 299 7.21 4.27 -22.27
CA HIS A 299 7.99 4.19 -23.52
C HIS A 299 7.84 5.45 -24.36
N GLU A 300 6.60 5.87 -24.63
CA GLU A 300 6.31 7.05 -25.45
C GLU A 300 6.82 8.33 -24.79
N MET A 301 6.64 8.49 -23.48
CA MET A 301 7.19 9.62 -22.73
C MET A 301 8.71 9.72 -22.90
N LYS A 302 9.43 8.62 -22.69
CA LYS A 302 10.90 8.57 -22.79
C LYS A 302 11.39 8.74 -24.23
N ARG A 303 10.71 8.13 -25.21
CA ARG A 303 11.06 8.24 -26.63
C ARG A 303 10.93 9.68 -27.14
N LEU A 304 9.89 10.40 -26.70
CA LEU A 304 9.59 11.77 -27.14
C LEU A 304 10.26 12.83 -26.24
N GLY A 305 10.79 12.47 -25.08
CA GLY A 305 11.26 13.42 -24.08
C GLY A 305 10.10 14.27 -23.52
N ALA A 306 8.88 13.70 -23.47
CA ALA A 306 7.68 14.38 -23.01
C ALA A 306 7.42 14.08 -21.51
N ASP A 307 6.93 15.09 -20.80
CA ASP A 307 6.61 14.98 -19.37
C ASP A 307 5.29 14.21 -19.11
N CYS A 308 4.40 14.14 -20.09
CA CYS A 308 3.11 13.46 -20.00
C CYS A 308 2.62 12.97 -21.36
N MET A 309 1.66 12.06 -21.33
CA MET A 309 0.79 11.70 -22.45
C MET A 309 -0.63 12.23 -22.20
N PHE A 310 -1.59 11.92 -23.05
CA PHE A 310 -2.94 12.45 -22.98
C PHE A 310 -3.99 11.34 -23.03
N LEU A 311 -5.03 11.47 -22.20
CA LEU A 311 -6.24 10.65 -22.22
C LEU A 311 -7.39 11.48 -22.79
N ASP A 312 -8.02 11.03 -23.86
CA ASP A 312 -9.04 11.77 -24.57
C ASP A 312 -10.34 10.96 -24.71
N ILE A 313 -11.43 11.47 -24.13
CA ILE A 313 -12.79 10.96 -24.27
C ILE A 313 -13.73 12.02 -24.91
N SER A 314 -13.22 13.17 -25.31
CA SER A 314 -14.00 14.30 -25.79
C SER A 314 -14.79 14.02 -27.07
N HIS A 315 -14.52 12.91 -27.76
CA HIS A 315 -15.30 12.44 -28.91
C HIS A 315 -16.67 11.85 -28.51
N LYS A 316 -16.90 11.57 -27.21
CA LYS A 316 -18.21 11.14 -26.69
C LYS A 316 -19.13 12.33 -26.41
N PRO A 317 -20.47 12.15 -26.43
CA PRO A 317 -21.39 13.22 -26.08
C PRO A 317 -21.13 13.80 -24.69
N ALA A 318 -21.18 15.12 -24.56
CA ALA A 318 -20.88 15.80 -23.29
C ALA A 318 -21.77 15.33 -22.13
N ASP A 319 -23.06 15.09 -22.40
CA ASP A 319 -24.01 14.61 -21.37
C ASP A 319 -23.68 13.17 -20.91
N PHE A 320 -23.22 12.33 -21.84
CA PHE A 320 -22.73 10.99 -21.49
C PHE A 320 -21.56 11.09 -20.49
N ILE A 321 -20.56 11.94 -20.79
CA ILE A 321 -19.38 12.11 -19.94
C ILE A 321 -19.76 12.60 -18.54
N ARG A 322 -20.63 13.62 -18.46
CA ARG A 322 -21.08 14.20 -17.20
C ARG A 322 -21.89 13.23 -16.33
N GLN A 323 -22.70 12.37 -16.96
CA GLN A 323 -23.52 11.38 -16.26
C GLN A 323 -22.71 10.18 -15.78
N HIS A 324 -21.71 9.71 -16.56
CA HIS A 324 -20.92 8.53 -16.23
C HIS A 324 -19.74 8.84 -15.31
N PHE A 325 -19.19 10.06 -15.37
CA PHE A 325 -18.00 10.47 -14.63
C PHE A 325 -18.18 11.81 -13.92
N PRO A 326 -19.23 11.99 -13.10
CA PRO A 326 -19.56 13.30 -12.53
C PRO A 326 -18.45 13.83 -11.63
N MET A 327 -17.87 13.02 -10.74
CA MET A 327 -16.80 13.45 -9.84
C MET A 327 -15.51 13.82 -10.59
N ILE A 328 -15.12 13.01 -11.58
CA ILE A 328 -13.93 13.28 -12.40
C ILE A 328 -14.12 14.56 -13.18
N TYR A 329 -15.30 14.73 -13.81
CA TYR A 329 -15.63 15.93 -14.58
C TYR A 329 -15.56 17.19 -13.71
N GLU A 330 -16.21 17.22 -12.56
CA GLU A 330 -16.20 18.35 -11.62
C GLU A 330 -14.78 18.67 -11.14
N LYS A 331 -14.01 17.63 -10.77
CA LYS A 331 -12.64 17.82 -10.31
C LYS A 331 -11.74 18.42 -11.38
N LEU A 332 -11.80 17.91 -12.60
CA LEU A 332 -11.02 18.41 -13.73
C LEU A 332 -11.43 19.83 -14.12
N LEU A 333 -12.74 20.09 -14.16
CA LEU A 333 -13.27 21.43 -14.45
C LEU A 333 -12.80 22.46 -13.42
N GLY A 334 -12.77 22.08 -12.13
CA GLY A 334 -12.22 22.92 -11.06
C GLY A 334 -10.71 23.19 -11.18
N LEU A 335 -9.98 22.40 -11.96
CA LEU A 335 -8.57 22.57 -12.31
C LEU A 335 -8.37 23.27 -13.68
N GLY A 336 -9.45 23.68 -14.34
CA GLY A 336 -9.42 24.35 -15.62
C GLY A 336 -9.37 23.43 -16.84
N ILE A 337 -9.64 22.11 -16.67
CA ILE A 337 -9.66 21.11 -17.75
C ILE A 337 -11.09 20.67 -17.99
N ASP A 338 -11.62 20.90 -19.21
CA ASP A 338 -12.96 20.44 -19.60
C ASP A 338 -12.88 19.09 -20.33
N LEU A 339 -13.11 18.01 -19.59
CA LEU A 339 -13.08 16.62 -20.08
C LEU A 339 -13.97 16.38 -21.32
N THR A 340 -14.98 17.21 -21.53
CA THR A 340 -15.91 17.12 -22.69
C THR A 340 -15.36 17.77 -23.95
N LYS A 341 -14.25 18.51 -23.87
CA LYS A 341 -13.72 19.33 -24.97
C LYS A 341 -12.26 19.09 -25.31
N GLU A 342 -11.48 18.64 -24.32
CA GLU A 342 -10.03 18.57 -24.46
C GLU A 342 -9.45 17.30 -23.83
N PRO A 343 -8.31 16.81 -24.33
CA PRO A 343 -7.60 15.69 -23.72
C PRO A 343 -6.99 16.08 -22.39
N VAL A 344 -6.94 15.12 -21.47
CA VAL A 344 -6.42 15.28 -20.10
C VAL A 344 -4.97 14.83 -20.05
N PRO A 345 -4.02 15.65 -19.56
CA PRO A 345 -2.62 15.23 -19.39
C PRO A 345 -2.49 14.16 -18.31
N ILE A 346 -1.81 13.08 -18.64
CA ILE A 346 -1.65 11.91 -17.76
C ILE A 346 -0.21 11.44 -17.67
N VAL A 347 0.09 10.79 -16.56
CA VAL A 347 1.35 10.09 -16.31
C VAL A 347 1.06 8.77 -15.59
N PRO A 348 1.83 7.67 -15.83
CA PRO A 348 1.75 6.51 -14.98
C PRO A 348 2.17 6.86 -13.56
N ALA A 349 1.54 6.25 -12.56
CA ALA A 349 1.86 6.55 -11.16
C ALA A 349 1.88 5.28 -10.32
N ALA A 350 2.83 5.17 -9.40
CA ALA A 350 2.90 4.08 -8.45
C ALA A 350 1.61 4.02 -7.63
N HIS A 351 1.01 2.83 -7.53
CA HIS A 351 -0.35 2.66 -7.03
C HIS A 351 -0.43 1.63 -5.90
N TYR A 352 0.25 0.49 -6.01
CA TYR A 352 0.18 -0.59 -5.04
C TYR A 352 1.50 -1.36 -4.95
N THR A 353 1.91 -1.69 -3.71
CA THR A 353 3.09 -2.50 -3.41
C THR A 353 2.64 -3.94 -3.17
N CYS A 354 2.97 -4.87 -4.09
CA CYS A 354 2.53 -6.27 -3.97
C CYS A 354 3.36 -7.09 -2.98
N GLY A 355 4.58 -6.67 -2.70
CA GLY A 355 5.48 -7.25 -1.71
C GLY A 355 5.36 -6.60 -0.34
N GLY A 356 6.11 -7.10 0.62
CA GLY A 356 6.09 -6.57 1.99
C GLY A 356 6.71 -7.52 3.01
N VAL A 357 6.31 -7.36 4.26
CA VAL A 357 6.72 -8.17 5.40
C VAL A 357 6.15 -9.58 5.26
N MET A 358 6.99 -10.60 5.29
CA MET A 358 6.53 -12.00 5.22
C MET A 358 5.73 -12.37 6.46
N VAL A 359 4.57 -12.96 6.22
CA VAL A 359 3.63 -13.38 7.26
C VAL A 359 3.02 -14.74 6.97
N ASP A 360 2.47 -15.37 8.01
CA ASP A 360 1.61 -16.56 7.87
C ASP A 360 0.12 -16.19 7.72
N ASP A 361 -0.77 -17.19 7.73
CA ASP A 361 -2.23 -17.02 7.55
C ASP A 361 -2.88 -16.15 8.64
N HIS A 362 -2.19 -15.90 9.74
CA HIS A 362 -2.65 -15.05 10.83
C HIS A 362 -1.97 -13.66 10.84
N GLY A 363 -1.25 -13.32 9.79
CA GLY A 363 -0.48 -12.09 9.75
C GLY A 363 0.72 -12.05 10.70
N ARG A 364 1.14 -13.19 11.29
CA ARG A 364 2.32 -13.25 12.18
C ARG A 364 3.61 -13.17 11.38
N THR A 365 4.55 -12.41 11.89
CA THR A 365 5.94 -12.43 11.42
C THR A 365 6.74 -13.49 12.20
N GLU A 366 8.00 -13.73 11.80
CA GLU A 366 8.92 -14.56 12.57
C GLU A 366 9.41 -13.92 13.89
N VAL A 367 9.13 -12.64 14.11
CA VAL A 367 9.45 -11.96 15.38
C VAL A 367 8.23 -12.03 16.30
N GLU A 368 8.40 -12.63 17.47
CA GLU A 368 7.32 -12.83 18.44
C GLU A 368 6.66 -11.48 18.82
N GLY A 369 5.33 -11.47 18.93
CA GLY A 369 4.56 -10.27 19.28
C GLY A 369 4.41 -9.26 18.16
N LEU A 370 4.93 -9.55 16.95
CA LEU A 370 4.81 -8.67 15.78
C LEU A 370 3.97 -9.31 14.68
N TYR A 371 3.00 -8.54 14.21
CA TYR A 371 2.11 -8.88 13.10
C TYR A 371 2.22 -7.84 11.99
N ALA A 372 1.85 -8.21 10.76
CA ALA A 372 1.69 -7.29 9.64
C ALA A 372 0.48 -7.72 8.80
N ILE A 373 -0.42 -6.78 8.47
CA ILE A 373 -1.66 -7.04 7.75
C ILE A 373 -1.95 -5.95 6.70
N GLY A 374 -2.65 -6.32 5.64
CA GLY A 374 -2.92 -5.44 4.51
C GLY A 374 -1.67 -5.17 3.66
N GLU A 375 -1.64 -4.07 2.92
CA GLU A 375 -0.61 -3.79 1.91
C GLU A 375 0.85 -3.78 2.41
N VAL A 376 1.08 -3.63 3.73
CA VAL A 376 2.43 -3.71 4.31
C VAL A 376 2.98 -5.14 4.32
N SER A 377 2.10 -6.15 4.23
CA SER A 377 2.44 -7.56 4.34
C SER A 377 2.65 -8.23 2.98
N TYR A 378 3.47 -9.27 2.98
CA TYR A 378 3.55 -10.25 1.91
C TYR A 378 2.88 -11.53 2.36
N THR A 379 1.67 -11.75 1.86
CA THR A 379 0.84 -12.93 2.13
C THR A 379 1.00 -14.03 1.08
N GLY A 380 1.50 -13.67 -0.10
CA GLY A 380 1.51 -14.54 -1.28
C GLY A 380 0.28 -14.40 -2.18
N LEU A 381 -0.74 -13.62 -1.76
CA LEU A 381 -1.99 -13.42 -2.51
C LEU A 381 -1.77 -12.82 -3.90
N HIS A 382 -0.94 -11.79 -4.00
CA HIS A 382 -0.84 -10.96 -5.20
C HIS A 382 0.19 -11.46 -6.23
N GLY A 383 1.09 -12.35 -5.85
CA GLY A 383 2.13 -12.84 -6.75
C GLY A 383 2.95 -11.71 -7.38
N ALA A 384 3.07 -11.72 -8.70
CA ALA A 384 3.80 -10.70 -9.47
C ALA A 384 2.95 -9.51 -9.92
N ASN A 385 1.62 -9.55 -9.69
CA ASN A 385 0.69 -8.49 -10.07
C ASN A 385 -0.63 -8.62 -9.32
N ARG A 386 -1.05 -7.55 -8.66
CA ARG A 386 -2.28 -7.50 -7.90
C ARG A 386 -3.51 -7.44 -8.83
N MET A 387 -4.49 -8.29 -8.59
CA MET A 387 -5.81 -8.16 -9.17
C MET A 387 -6.61 -7.08 -8.42
N ALA A 388 -7.32 -6.24 -9.14
CA ALA A 388 -8.14 -5.17 -8.56
C ALA A 388 -9.18 -5.73 -7.57
N SER A 389 -9.58 -4.95 -6.58
CA SER A 389 -10.57 -5.29 -5.54
C SER A 389 -10.21 -6.44 -4.57
N ASN A 390 -9.05 -7.11 -4.76
CA ASN A 390 -8.52 -8.07 -3.78
C ASN A 390 -7.79 -7.39 -2.60
N SER A 391 -7.36 -6.13 -2.72
CA SER A 391 -6.57 -5.47 -1.68
C SER A 391 -7.37 -5.15 -0.42
N LEU A 392 -8.58 -4.59 -0.57
CA LEU A 392 -9.47 -4.35 0.56
C LEU A 392 -9.95 -5.67 1.17
N LEU A 393 -10.19 -6.69 0.34
CA LEU A 393 -10.51 -8.03 0.82
C LEU A 393 -9.38 -8.61 1.67
N GLU A 394 -8.12 -8.51 1.24
CA GLU A 394 -6.95 -8.93 2.02
C GLU A 394 -6.90 -8.24 3.39
N CYS A 395 -7.14 -6.93 3.42
CA CYS A 395 -7.20 -6.17 4.67
C CYS A 395 -8.22 -6.75 5.66
N LEU A 396 -9.40 -7.15 5.17
CA LEU A 396 -10.48 -7.67 5.99
C LEU A 396 -10.22 -9.10 6.48
N VAL A 397 -9.73 -9.97 5.59
CA VAL A 397 -9.47 -11.38 5.90
C VAL A 397 -8.31 -11.52 6.87
N TYR A 398 -7.20 -10.85 6.61
CA TYR A 398 -6.06 -10.88 7.54
C TYR A 398 -6.34 -10.10 8.83
N GLY A 399 -7.16 -9.04 8.78
CA GLY A 399 -7.66 -8.36 9.99
C GLY A 399 -8.48 -9.30 10.88
N TRP A 400 -9.35 -10.11 10.28
CA TRP A 400 -10.11 -11.13 11.00
C TRP A 400 -9.20 -12.22 11.57
N SER A 401 -8.37 -12.84 10.75
CA SER A 401 -7.51 -13.96 11.16
C SER A 401 -6.49 -13.56 12.22
N ALA A 402 -5.92 -12.36 12.11
CA ALA A 402 -5.02 -11.81 13.13
C ALA A 402 -5.76 -11.55 14.46
N ALA A 403 -6.99 -11.05 14.42
CA ALA A 403 -7.77 -10.83 15.64
C ALA A 403 -7.99 -12.12 16.43
N GLU A 404 -8.32 -13.21 15.75
CA GLU A 404 -8.49 -14.52 16.40
C GLU A 404 -7.20 -15.05 17.00
N ASP A 405 -6.07 -14.94 16.29
CA ASP A 405 -4.78 -15.42 16.81
C ASP A 405 -4.27 -14.56 17.98
N ILE A 406 -4.37 -13.24 17.88
CA ILE A 406 -3.97 -12.30 18.93
C ILE A 406 -4.79 -12.55 20.20
N SER A 407 -6.11 -12.69 20.09
CA SER A 407 -6.98 -12.96 21.26
C SER A 407 -6.62 -14.27 21.97
N ARG A 408 -6.22 -15.30 21.22
CA ARG A 408 -5.75 -16.56 21.81
C ARG A 408 -4.39 -16.45 22.50
N ARG A 409 -3.50 -15.55 22.04
CA ARG A 409 -2.11 -15.44 22.52
C ARG A 409 -1.91 -14.41 23.63
N ILE A 410 -2.66 -13.33 23.65
CA ILE A 410 -2.53 -12.25 24.64
C ILE A 410 -2.53 -12.76 26.10
N PRO A 411 -3.35 -13.74 26.50
CA PRO A 411 -3.35 -14.25 27.88
C PRO A 411 -2.01 -14.84 28.32
N TYR A 412 -1.20 -15.28 27.37
CA TYR A 412 0.12 -15.89 27.61
C TYR A 412 1.29 -14.95 27.35
N ALA A 413 1.01 -13.74 26.84
CA ALA A 413 2.03 -12.77 26.54
C ALA A 413 2.58 -12.12 27.82
N HIS A 414 3.91 -12.15 27.98
CA HIS A 414 4.56 -11.51 29.10
C HIS A 414 4.66 -10.00 28.89
N GLY A 415 3.99 -9.23 29.73
CA GLY A 415 4.12 -7.78 29.77
C GLY A 415 5.48 -7.33 30.28
N VAL A 416 5.89 -6.13 29.90
CA VAL A 416 7.07 -5.43 30.40
C VAL A 416 6.59 -4.20 31.16
N SER A 417 7.00 -4.05 32.42
CA SER A 417 6.50 -2.94 33.27
C SER A 417 7.20 -1.62 33.00
N THR A 418 8.42 -1.66 32.44
CA THR A 418 9.22 -0.45 32.17
C THR A 418 9.93 -0.60 30.84
N LEU A 419 10.03 0.50 30.09
CA LEU A 419 10.73 0.58 28.81
C LEU A 419 11.79 1.70 28.85
N PRO A 420 12.86 1.60 28.03
CA PRO A 420 13.79 2.70 27.91
C PRO A 420 13.10 3.89 27.20
N PRO A 421 13.25 5.12 27.73
CA PRO A 421 12.81 6.30 27.03
C PRO A 421 13.60 6.46 25.74
N TRP A 422 13.10 7.31 24.83
CA TRP A 422 13.86 7.72 23.65
C TRP A 422 15.11 8.49 24.08
N ASP A 423 16.25 8.15 23.50
CA ASP A 423 17.54 8.78 23.84
C ASP A 423 17.85 9.93 22.86
N GLU A 424 17.72 11.16 23.35
CA GLU A 424 18.09 12.39 22.64
C GLU A 424 19.43 12.97 23.11
N SER A 425 20.26 12.21 23.84
CA SER A 425 21.51 12.70 24.43
C SER A 425 22.56 13.15 23.41
N ARG A 426 22.42 12.75 22.14
CA ARG A 426 23.33 13.11 21.04
C ARG A 426 22.82 14.22 20.13
N VAL A 427 21.64 14.76 20.42
CA VAL A 427 21.02 15.79 19.58
C VAL A 427 21.74 17.13 19.78
N GLU A 428 22.42 17.62 18.73
CA GLU A 428 23.24 18.83 18.78
C GLU A 428 22.58 20.03 18.08
N ASN A 429 21.83 19.81 16.99
CA ASN A 429 21.21 20.89 16.22
C ASN A 429 19.81 20.51 15.67
N PRO A 430 18.79 21.35 15.83
CA PRO A 430 17.42 20.97 15.49
C PRO A 430 17.03 21.16 14.03
N ASP A 431 17.80 21.76 13.12
CA ASP A 431 17.22 22.22 11.86
C ASP A 431 18.14 22.20 10.62
N GLU A 432 18.06 21.10 9.86
CA GLU A 432 18.58 21.00 8.48
C GLU A 432 17.47 20.58 7.50
N ARG A 433 16.34 21.28 7.53
CA ARG A 433 15.15 20.97 6.69
C ARG A 433 15.46 21.00 5.19
N VAL A 434 16.39 21.84 4.76
CA VAL A 434 16.77 21.98 3.35
C VAL A 434 17.34 20.68 2.80
N VAL A 435 18.23 20.03 3.57
CA VAL A 435 18.88 18.76 3.16
C VAL A 435 17.87 17.62 3.10
N ILE A 436 17.00 17.52 4.11
CA ILE A 436 15.95 16.49 4.14
C ILE A 436 15.04 16.63 2.92
N GLN A 437 14.64 17.87 2.58
CA GLN A 437 13.77 18.10 1.43
C GLN A 437 14.48 17.82 0.09
N HIS A 438 15.76 18.16 -0.02
CA HIS A 438 16.58 17.85 -1.20
C HIS A 438 16.69 16.34 -1.41
N ASN A 439 17.11 15.60 -0.37
CA ASN A 439 17.29 14.15 -0.42
C ASN A 439 15.97 13.41 -0.73
N TRP A 440 14.84 13.94 -0.24
CA TRP A 440 13.52 13.46 -0.56
C TRP A 440 13.19 13.56 -2.07
N HIS A 441 13.50 14.71 -2.69
CA HIS A 441 13.29 14.90 -4.12
C HIS A 441 14.23 14.05 -4.96
N GLU A 442 15.51 14.00 -4.60
CA GLU A 442 16.51 13.20 -5.31
C GLU A 442 16.14 11.71 -5.30
N LEU A 443 15.81 11.16 -4.13
CA LEU A 443 15.38 9.77 -4.00
C LEU A 443 14.25 9.42 -4.95
N ARG A 444 13.17 10.18 -4.90
CA ARG A 444 11.97 9.92 -5.69
C ARG A 444 12.19 10.05 -7.19
N LEU A 445 13.03 11.01 -7.60
CA LEU A 445 13.38 11.21 -8.99
C LEU A 445 14.18 10.02 -9.54
N PHE A 446 15.27 9.62 -8.89
CA PHE A 446 16.06 8.52 -9.43
C PHE A 446 15.36 7.15 -9.28
N MET A 447 14.51 6.95 -8.28
CA MET A 447 13.67 5.75 -8.21
C MET A 447 12.70 5.69 -9.40
N TRP A 448 12.11 6.82 -9.79
CA TRP A 448 11.29 6.92 -10.99
C TRP A 448 12.08 6.61 -12.26
N ASP A 449 13.24 7.21 -12.44
CA ASP A 449 14.04 7.12 -13.66
C ASP A 449 14.74 5.75 -13.83
N TYR A 450 15.21 5.16 -12.72
CA TYR A 450 16.07 3.96 -12.76
C TYR A 450 15.39 2.68 -12.31
N VAL A 451 14.37 2.77 -11.43
CA VAL A 451 13.73 1.63 -10.76
C VAL A 451 12.23 1.56 -11.06
N GLY A 452 11.75 2.41 -11.96
CA GLY A 452 10.34 2.51 -12.33
C GLY A 452 9.84 1.32 -13.16
N ILE A 453 9.08 1.62 -14.22
CA ILE A 453 8.33 0.62 -15.01
C ILE A 453 9.25 -0.27 -15.84
N VAL A 454 10.26 0.32 -16.52
CA VAL A 454 11.24 -0.40 -17.36
C VAL A 454 12.62 -0.31 -16.74
N ARG A 455 13.20 -1.45 -16.40
CA ARG A 455 14.44 -1.58 -15.65
C ARG A 455 15.59 -2.12 -16.49
N THR A 456 16.82 -1.88 -16.06
CA THR A 456 18.04 -2.56 -16.53
C THR A 456 18.97 -2.76 -15.34
N THR A 457 19.84 -3.77 -15.40
CA THR A 457 20.82 -4.04 -14.34
C THR A 457 21.68 -2.80 -14.05
N LYS A 458 22.16 -2.11 -15.09
CA LYS A 458 22.96 -0.89 -14.92
C LYS A 458 22.23 0.25 -14.23
N ARG A 459 20.93 0.41 -14.51
CA ARG A 459 20.09 1.43 -13.81
C ARG A 459 19.89 1.06 -12.35
N LEU A 460 19.60 -0.22 -12.05
CA LEU A 460 19.46 -0.70 -10.68
C LEU A 460 20.75 -0.54 -9.87
N GLU A 461 21.92 -0.85 -10.43
CA GLU A 461 23.22 -0.63 -9.81
C GLU A 461 23.50 0.86 -9.52
N ARG A 462 23.12 1.76 -10.42
CA ARG A 462 23.23 3.21 -10.21
C ARG A 462 22.33 3.68 -9.06
N ALA A 463 21.07 3.20 -9.04
CA ALA A 463 20.15 3.50 -7.97
C ALA A 463 20.70 3.02 -6.62
N LEU A 464 21.19 1.80 -6.53
CA LEU A 464 21.75 1.23 -5.30
C LEU A 464 22.93 2.06 -4.76
N ARG A 465 23.84 2.52 -5.63
CA ARG A 465 24.95 3.39 -5.20
C ARG A 465 24.47 4.72 -4.62
N ARG A 466 23.46 5.35 -5.25
CA ARG A 466 22.88 6.61 -4.74
C ARG A 466 22.15 6.39 -3.42
N ILE A 467 21.40 5.30 -3.31
CA ILE A 467 20.71 4.91 -2.06
C ILE A 467 21.72 4.74 -0.93
N THR A 468 22.86 4.06 -1.19
CA THR A 468 23.90 3.86 -0.17
C THR A 468 24.49 5.19 0.32
N MET A 469 24.72 6.15 -0.58
CA MET A 469 25.19 7.50 -0.19
C MET A 469 24.14 8.23 0.66
N LEU A 470 22.88 8.26 0.21
CA LEU A 470 21.79 8.90 0.96
C LEU A 470 21.59 8.25 2.33
N GLN A 471 21.74 6.94 2.43
CA GLN A 471 21.60 6.21 3.68
C GLN A 471 22.67 6.62 4.70
N GLN A 472 23.92 6.78 4.25
CA GLN A 472 25.02 7.26 5.11
C GLN A 472 24.75 8.68 5.63
N GLU A 473 24.33 9.60 4.77
CA GLU A 473 23.96 10.96 5.17
C GLU A 473 22.79 10.96 6.16
N ILE A 474 21.74 10.17 5.88
CA ILE A 474 20.56 10.11 6.75
C ILE A 474 20.89 9.49 8.11
N ASP A 475 21.72 8.45 8.16
CA ASP A 475 22.15 7.84 9.41
C ASP A 475 22.94 8.84 10.28
N GLU A 476 23.77 9.68 9.67
CA GLU A 476 24.48 10.76 10.33
C GLU A 476 23.50 11.82 10.87
N TYR A 477 22.54 12.27 10.05
CA TYR A 477 21.51 13.21 10.49
C TYR A 477 20.64 12.63 11.61
N TYR A 478 20.22 11.38 11.47
CA TYR A 478 19.37 10.70 12.46
C TYR A 478 20.06 10.54 13.82
N ALA A 479 21.40 10.40 13.83
CA ALA A 479 22.19 10.30 15.04
C ALA A 479 22.36 11.63 15.79
N HIS A 480 22.28 12.78 15.09
CA HIS A 480 22.62 14.09 15.64
C HIS A 480 21.47 15.11 15.65
N PHE A 481 20.39 14.85 14.88
CA PHE A 481 19.28 15.80 14.79
C PHE A 481 18.03 15.31 15.52
N ARG A 482 17.24 16.29 15.95
CA ARG A 482 15.96 16.00 16.57
C ARG A 482 15.03 15.27 15.59
N VAL A 483 14.36 14.24 16.07
CA VAL A 483 13.38 13.49 15.29
C VAL A 483 12.30 14.42 14.77
N SER A 484 11.97 14.29 13.49
CA SER A 484 10.87 15.00 12.83
C SER A 484 10.15 14.03 11.88
N ASN A 485 8.91 14.37 11.53
CA ASN A 485 8.13 13.51 10.61
C ASN A 485 8.86 13.29 9.28
N ASN A 486 9.39 14.37 8.70
CA ASN A 486 10.05 14.31 7.39
C ASN A 486 11.34 13.48 7.44
N LEU A 487 12.12 13.57 8.53
CA LEU A 487 13.33 12.75 8.70
C LEU A 487 13.00 11.27 8.87
N LEU A 488 11.96 10.95 9.65
CA LEU A 488 11.49 9.56 9.81
C LEU A 488 11.02 8.96 8.49
N GLU A 489 10.21 9.69 7.75
CA GLU A 489 9.70 9.24 6.45
C GLU A 489 10.83 9.08 5.44
N LEU A 490 11.78 10.01 5.37
CA LEU A 490 12.93 9.91 4.48
C LEU A 490 13.79 8.69 4.82
N ARG A 491 14.12 8.47 6.11
CA ARG A 491 14.86 7.28 6.56
C ARG A 491 14.16 5.98 6.14
N ASN A 492 12.85 5.90 6.32
CA ASN A 492 12.08 4.72 5.95
C ASN A 492 12.01 4.54 4.43
N LEU A 493 11.80 5.61 3.67
CA LEU A 493 11.78 5.55 2.20
C LEU A 493 13.12 5.10 1.60
N VAL A 494 14.24 5.59 2.12
CA VAL A 494 15.57 5.17 1.64
C VAL A 494 15.81 3.70 1.93
N GLN A 495 15.42 3.22 3.12
CA GLN A 495 15.48 1.80 3.46
C GLN A 495 14.63 0.94 2.51
N VAL A 496 13.38 1.35 2.26
CA VAL A 496 12.48 0.60 1.36
C VAL A 496 12.97 0.66 -0.09
N ALA A 497 13.51 1.79 -0.54
CA ALA A 497 14.13 1.92 -1.86
C ALA A 497 15.27 0.90 -2.05
N GLU A 498 16.13 0.73 -1.04
CA GLU A 498 17.19 -0.29 -1.04
C GLU A 498 16.59 -1.69 -1.23
N LEU A 499 15.57 -2.03 -0.45
CA LEU A 499 14.92 -3.34 -0.51
C LEU A 499 14.25 -3.60 -1.87
N ILE A 500 13.58 -2.60 -2.44
CA ILE A 500 13.01 -2.68 -3.80
C ILE A 500 14.09 -2.98 -4.83
N VAL A 501 15.20 -2.23 -4.80
CA VAL A 501 16.30 -2.40 -5.76
C VAL A 501 16.95 -3.78 -5.62
N ARG A 502 17.17 -4.24 -4.38
CA ARG A 502 17.75 -5.56 -4.11
C ARG A 502 16.84 -6.69 -4.61
N CYS A 503 15.54 -6.65 -4.34
CA CYS A 503 14.58 -7.61 -4.89
C CYS A 503 14.59 -7.59 -6.42
N ALA A 504 14.58 -6.40 -7.04
CA ALA A 504 14.64 -6.24 -8.50
C ALA A 504 15.95 -6.80 -9.10
N MET A 505 17.09 -6.64 -8.42
CA MET A 505 18.37 -7.20 -8.88
C MET A 505 18.45 -8.72 -8.73
N MET A 506 17.73 -9.32 -7.79
CA MET A 506 17.66 -10.78 -7.62
C MET A 506 16.87 -11.44 -8.75
N ARG A 507 15.82 -10.79 -9.26
CA ARG A 507 14.93 -11.36 -10.28
C ARG A 507 15.53 -11.24 -11.67
N LYS A 508 15.89 -12.39 -12.26
CA LYS A 508 16.51 -12.50 -13.59
C LYS A 508 15.51 -12.97 -14.64
N GLU A 509 14.34 -12.32 -14.67
CA GLU A 509 13.25 -12.55 -15.61
C GLU A 509 12.39 -11.31 -15.73
N SER A 510 11.52 -11.23 -16.74
CA SER A 510 10.43 -10.27 -16.80
C SER A 510 9.11 -10.99 -16.50
N ARG A 511 8.45 -10.64 -15.39
CA ARG A 511 7.22 -11.29 -14.92
C ARG A 511 6.29 -10.26 -14.27
N GLY A 512 5.04 -10.21 -14.72
CA GLY A 512 4.04 -9.29 -14.18
C GLY A 512 4.54 -7.83 -14.17
N LEU A 513 4.59 -7.23 -13.00
CA LEU A 513 5.00 -5.83 -12.80
C LEU A 513 6.52 -5.60 -12.89
N HIS A 514 7.34 -6.64 -12.80
CA HIS A 514 8.77 -6.53 -12.98
C HIS A 514 9.16 -6.75 -14.43
N PHE A 515 9.54 -5.68 -15.13
CA PHE A 515 10.00 -5.74 -16.51
C PHE A 515 11.45 -5.22 -16.62
N THR A 516 12.34 -6.03 -17.18
CA THR A 516 13.74 -5.69 -17.37
C THR A 516 14.22 -6.03 -18.78
N LEU A 517 14.90 -5.09 -19.41
CA LEU A 517 15.42 -5.27 -20.78
C LEU A 517 16.54 -6.31 -20.86
N ASP A 518 17.26 -6.53 -19.75
CA ASP A 518 18.39 -7.49 -19.73
C ASP A 518 17.94 -8.95 -19.60
N TYR A 519 16.71 -9.18 -19.11
CA TYR A 519 16.12 -10.51 -18.91
C TYR A 519 14.64 -10.48 -19.35
N PRO A 520 14.34 -10.41 -20.66
CA PRO A 520 12.96 -10.25 -21.14
C PRO A 520 12.11 -11.53 -20.98
N GLU A 521 12.73 -12.69 -20.87
CA GLU A 521 12.06 -13.99 -20.85
C GLU A 521 11.63 -14.38 -19.44
N LEU A 522 10.57 -15.20 -19.37
CA LEU A 522 10.11 -15.85 -18.13
C LEU A 522 11.02 -17.03 -17.77
N LEU A 523 11.34 -17.17 -16.49
CA LEU A 523 11.95 -18.40 -15.98
C LEU A 523 10.91 -19.50 -15.85
N THR A 524 11.30 -20.73 -16.19
CA THR A 524 10.43 -21.92 -16.06
C THR A 524 10.02 -22.19 -14.61
N HIS A 525 10.94 -21.96 -13.67
CA HIS A 525 10.69 -22.05 -12.24
C HIS A 525 11.05 -20.72 -11.60
N SER A 526 10.10 -20.13 -10.92
CA SER A 526 10.27 -18.87 -10.22
C SER A 526 9.52 -18.92 -8.88
N GLY A 527 10.05 -18.19 -7.91
CA GLY A 527 9.46 -18.05 -6.58
C GLY A 527 9.59 -16.62 -6.08
N PRO A 528 9.23 -16.36 -4.83
CA PRO A 528 9.37 -15.04 -4.24
C PRO A 528 10.84 -14.61 -4.11
N SER A 529 11.11 -13.34 -4.34
CA SER A 529 12.39 -12.70 -4.00
C SER A 529 12.40 -12.37 -2.52
N ILE A 530 13.18 -13.12 -1.71
CA ILE A 530 13.19 -12.98 -0.25
C ILE A 530 14.50 -12.36 0.22
N LEU A 531 14.39 -11.30 1.01
CA LEU A 531 15.51 -10.67 1.71
C LEU A 531 15.43 -10.96 3.22
N SER A 532 16.58 -11.25 3.83
CA SER A 532 16.74 -11.47 5.27
C SER A 532 17.76 -10.50 5.84
N ALA A 533 17.45 -9.84 6.95
CA ALA A 533 18.34 -8.87 7.60
C ALA A 533 19.67 -9.49 8.06
N GLY A 534 19.68 -10.78 8.41
CA GLY A 534 20.90 -11.51 8.82
C GLY A 534 21.97 -11.67 7.73
N ASN A 535 21.62 -11.58 6.45
CA ASN A 535 22.57 -11.69 5.34
C ASN A 535 23.35 -10.38 5.06
N HIS A 536 23.04 -9.31 5.76
CA HIS A 536 23.77 -8.04 5.66
C HIS A 536 25.17 -8.05 6.29
N TYR A 537 25.43 -9.00 7.20
CA TYR A 537 26.70 -9.08 7.94
C TYR A 537 27.76 -9.98 7.30
N ILE A 538 27.47 -10.65 6.18
CA ILE A 538 28.40 -11.61 5.55
C ILE A 538 29.24 -10.97 4.42
N ASN A 539 28.92 -9.75 3.96
CA ASN A 539 29.67 -9.06 2.90
C ASN A 539 30.15 -7.67 3.33
N ARG A 540 30.85 -7.58 4.46
CA ARG A 540 31.71 -6.44 4.79
C ARG A 540 33.17 -6.86 4.82
#